data_6a8ee895b53e88073840b3e08ba1af37
#
_entry.id   6a8ee895b53e88073840b3e08ba1af37
#
_cell.length_a   1.000
_cell.length_b   1.000
_cell.length_c   1.000
_cell.angle_alpha   90.00
_cell.angle_beta   90.00
_cell.angle_gamma   90.00
#
_symmetry.space_group_name_H-M   'P 1'
#
loop_
_entity.id
_entity.type
_entity.pdbx_description
1 polymer ?
#
loop_
_entity_poly.entity_id
_entity_poly.type
_entity_poly.pdbx_seq_one_letter_code
_entity_poly.pdbx_strand_id
1 'polypeptide(L)'
;MVALSWAARLKAGLARTREVFNTPVAELFNRRKVDESLYEELETALLQADCGVRATHDLMEALREKKVQDAEALKQALKDAIAELLAPLERSLDVRAAKPFVIMIAGVNGSGKTTSIGKLAKWLQTQGRNVVLAAGDTFRAAAREQLVAWGARNAVPVIAQASGDPGAVVFDALGAPRP
;
A
#
# COMPACT_ATOMS: atom_id res chain seq x y z
N MET A 1 20.31 -13.46 -16.36
CA MET A 1 19.09 -13.51 -15.52
C MET A 1 18.25 -12.27 -15.82
N VAL A 2 17.10 -12.42 -16.45
CA VAL A 2 16.18 -11.31 -16.75
C VAL A 2 15.55 -10.84 -15.45
N ALA A 3 15.80 -9.59 -15.06
CA ALA A 3 15.18 -9.01 -13.88
C ALA A 3 13.67 -8.89 -14.12
N LEU A 4 12.87 -9.56 -13.30
CA LEU A 4 11.41 -9.43 -13.32
C LEU A 4 11.01 -7.95 -13.21
N SER A 5 10.04 -7.51 -14.03
CA SER A 5 9.51 -6.16 -13.97
C SER A 5 8.94 -5.87 -12.58
N TRP A 6 8.86 -4.58 -12.19
CA TRP A 6 8.28 -4.17 -10.90
C TRP A 6 6.86 -4.73 -10.71
N ALA A 7 6.03 -4.69 -11.76
CA ALA A 7 4.68 -5.25 -11.74
C ALA A 7 4.68 -6.78 -11.51
N ALA A 8 5.63 -7.52 -12.08
CA ALA A 8 5.74 -8.96 -11.87
C ALA A 8 6.15 -9.30 -10.43
N ARG A 9 7.04 -8.50 -9.81
CA ARG A 9 7.44 -8.66 -8.40
C ARG A 9 6.30 -8.31 -7.44
N LEU A 10 5.54 -7.27 -7.73
CA LEU A 10 4.35 -6.90 -6.96
C LEU A 10 3.30 -8.01 -7.04
N LYS A 11 3.04 -8.52 -8.25
CA LYS A 11 2.10 -9.62 -8.48
C LYS A 11 2.49 -10.90 -7.75
N ALA A 12 3.79 -11.24 -7.70
CA ALA A 12 4.30 -12.38 -6.94
C ALA A 12 4.22 -12.16 -5.42
N GLY A 13 4.49 -10.94 -4.93
CA GLY A 13 4.39 -10.61 -3.51
C GLY A 13 2.95 -10.61 -2.97
N LEU A 14 1.97 -10.35 -3.83
CA LEU A 14 0.54 -10.36 -3.50
C LEU A 14 -0.12 -11.73 -3.76
N ALA A 15 0.63 -12.75 -4.19
CA ALA A 15 0.05 -14.05 -4.57
C ALA A 15 -0.74 -14.70 -3.42
N ARG A 16 -0.22 -14.70 -2.19
CA ARG A 16 -0.91 -15.24 -1.01
C ARG A 16 -2.19 -14.48 -0.66
N THR A 17 -2.14 -13.17 -0.64
CA THR A 17 -3.32 -12.32 -0.41
C THR A 17 -4.36 -12.57 -1.51
N ARG A 18 -3.90 -12.76 -2.74
CA ARG A 18 -4.75 -13.06 -3.89
C ARG A 18 -5.44 -14.42 -3.79
N GLU A 19 -4.79 -15.45 -3.26
CA GLU A 19 -5.42 -16.75 -3.02
C GLU A 19 -6.55 -16.66 -1.99
N VAL A 20 -6.39 -15.91 -0.92
CA VAL A 20 -7.41 -15.71 0.12
C VAL A 20 -8.61 -14.91 -0.41
N PHE A 21 -8.37 -13.89 -1.25
CA PHE A 21 -9.44 -13.03 -1.78
C PHE A 21 -10.04 -13.50 -3.10
N ASN A 22 -9.34 -14.31 -3.91
CA ASN A 22 -9.81 -14.68 -5.24
C ASN A 22 -10.75 -15.90 -5.23
N THR A 23 -10.71 -16.77 -4.21
CA THR A 23 -11.45 -18.03 -4.29
C THR A 23 -12.97 -17.81 -4.31
N PRO A 24 -13.59 -17.02 -3.41
CA PRO A 24 -15.04 -16.80 -3.46
C PRO A 24 -15.49 -15.97 -4.68
N VAL A 25 -14.81 -14.86 -4.96
CA VAL A 25 -15.22 -13.92 -6.03
C VAL A 25 -14.89 -14.48 -7.42
N ALA A 26 -13.74 -15.17 -7.59
CA ALA A 26 -13.37 -15.72 -8.89
C ALA A 26 -14.27 -16.89 -9.29
N GLU A 27 -14.73 -17.70 -8.34
CA GLU A 27 -15.65 -18.82 -8.60
C GLU A 27 -17.03 -18.34 -9.06
N LEU A 28 -17.49 -17.17 -8.56
CA LEU A 28 -18.75 -16.57 -9.00
C LEU A 28 -18.74 -16.28 -10.51
N PHE A 29 -17.62 -15.83 -11.04
CA PHE A 29 -17.49 -15.50 -12.47
C PHE A 29 -17.25 -16.71 -13.39
N ASN A 30 -17.17 -17.93 -12.85
CA ASN A 30 -17.15 -19.14 -13.65
C ASN A 30 -18.56 -19.53 -14.17
N ARG A 31 -19.62 -18.87 -13.74
CA ARG A 31 -20.99 -19.07 -14.21
C ARG A 31 -21.18 -18.46 -15.61
N ARG A 32 -22.00 -19.15 -16.42
CA ARG A 32 -22.25 -18.70 -17.80
C ARG A 32 -23.37 -17.65 -17.90
N LYS A 33 -24.18 -17.47 -16.86
CA LYS A 33 -25.33 -16.55 -16.85
C LYS A 33 -25.24 -15.58 -15.68
N VAL A 34 -25.55 -14.32 -15.96
CA VAL A 34 -25.74 -13.28 -14.95
C VAL A 34 -27.23 -13.27 -14.59
N ASP A 35 -27.53 -13.65 -13.37
CA ASP A 35 -28.87 -13.63 -12.78
C ASP A 35 -28.86 -12.92 -11.42
N GLU A 36 -30.02 -12.74 -10.80
CA GLU A 36 -30.13 -12.07 -9.51
C GLU A 36 -29.34 -12.81 -8.42
N SER A 37 -29.32 -14.14 -8.44
CA SER A 37 -28.54 -14.95 -7.52
C SER A 37 -27.04 -14.61 -7.56
N LEU A 38 -26.49 -14.35 -8.76
CA LEU A 38 -25.09 -13.95 -8.90
C LEU A 38 -24.83 -12.56 -8.30
N TYR A 39 -25.77 -11.63 -8.41
CA TYR A 39 -25.65 -10.31 -7.76
C TYR A 39 -25.69 -10.42 -6.22
N GLU A 40 -26.60 -11.24 -5.67
CA GLU A 40 -26.68 -11.46 -4.22
C GLU A 40 -25.41 -12.14 -3.66
N GLU A 41 -24.88 -13.13 -4.38
CA GLU A 41 -23.62 -13.78 -4.02
C GLU A 41 -22.43 -12.82 -4.11
N LEU A 42 -22.39 -11.94 -5.12
CA LEU A 42 -21.35 -10.94 -5.27
C LEU A 42 -21.41 -9.88 -4.16
N GLU A 43 -22.59 -9.41 -3.79
CA GLU A 43 -22.80 -8.50 -2.67
C GLU A 43 -22.29 -9.13 -1.36
N THR A 44 -22.66 -10.38 -1.11
CA THR A 44 -22.18 -11.13 0.05
C THR A 44 -20.66 -11.26 0.05
N ALA A 45 -20.05 -11.58 -1.09
CA ALA A 45 -18.60 -11.70 -1.22
C ALA A 45 -17.87 -10.38 -0.99
N LEU A 46 -18.42 -9.25 -1.45
CA LEU A 46 -17.86 -7.92 -1.20
C LEU A 46 -17.91 -7.54 0.29
N LEU A 47 -19.03 -7.84 0.96
CA LEU A 47 -19.16 -7.63 2.41
C LEU A 47 -18.18 -8.50 3.20
N GLN A 48 -18.03 -9.77 2.83
CA GLN A 48 -17.07 -10.69 3.45
C GLN A 48 -15.61 -10.28 3.20
N ALA A 49 -15.34 -9.61 2.09
CA ALA A 49 -14.04 -9.02 1.78
C ALA A 49 -13.75 -7.70 2.52
N ASP A 50 -14.62 -7.33 3.47
CA ASP A 50 -14.49 -6.11 4.30
C ASP A 50 -14.52 -4.80 3.49
N CYS A 51 -15.23 -4.80 2.35
CA CYS A 51 -15.41 -3.59 1.54
C CYS A 51 -16.24 -2.52 2.26
N GLY A 52 -17.02 -2.92 3.27
CA GLY A 52 -17.95 -2.06 3.99
C GLY A 52 -19.29 -1.87 3.25
N VAL A 53 -20.35 -1.64 4.01
CA VAL A 53 -21.74 -1.63 3.49
C VAL A 53 -21.93 -0.55 2.41
N ARG A 54 -21.43 0.66 2.64
CA ARG A 54 -21.61 1.78 1.71
C ARG A 54 -20.94 1.52 0.36
N ALA A 55 -19.64 1.14 0.38
CA ALA A 55 -18.93 0.88 -0.87
C ALA A 55 -19.52 -0.32 -1.62
N THR A 56 -19.95 -1.37 -0.89
CA THR A 56 -20.65 -2.51 -1.51
C THR A 56 -21.94 -2.06 -2.19
N HIS A 57 -22.77 -1.25 -1.52
CA HIS A 57 -24.00 -0.71 -2.11
C HIS A 57 -23.72 0.09 -3.38
N ASP A 58 -22.78 1.04 -3.32
CA ASP A 58 -22.45 1.91 -4.46
C ASP A 58 -21.91 1.07 -5.64
N LEU A 59 -21.10 0.05 -5.40
CA LEU A 59 -20.62 -0.88 -6.43
C LEU A 59 -21.76 -1.70 -7.03
N MET A 60 -22.66 -2.24 -6.20
CA MET A 60 -23.78 -3.06 -6.68
C MET A 60 -24.77 -2.24 -7.51
N GLU A 61 -25.03 -0.99 -7.11
CA GLU A 61 -25.87 -0.06 -7.91
C GLU A 61 -25.23 0.18 -9.28
N ALA A 62 -23.94 0.54 -9.33
CA ALA A 62 -23.21 0.76 -10.58
C ALA A 62 -23.20 -0.48 -11.50
N LEU A 63 -23.11 -1.68 -10.93
CA LEU A 63 -23.14 -2.92 -11.70
C LEU A 63 -24.52 -3.22 -12.28
N ARG A 64 -25.59 -2.99 -11.52
CA ARG A 64 -26.98 -3.18 -11.98
C ARG A 64 -27.35 -2.24 -13.13
N GLU A 65 -26.87 -1.01 -13.11
CA GLU A 65 -27.08 -0.03 -14.18
C GLU A 65 -26.43 -0.47 -15.51
N LYS A 66 -25.29 -1.15 -15.49
CA LYS A 66 -24.56 -1.61 -16.69
C LYS A 66 -25.27 -2.74 -17.44
N LYS A 67 -26.25 -3.43 -16.84
CA LYS A 67 -27.10 -4.49 -17.44
C LYS A 67 -26.30 -5.52 -18.25
N VAL A 68 -25.17 -5.97 -17.70
CA VAL A 68 -24.29 -6.96 -18.36
C VAL A 68 -24.95 -8.34 -18.43
N GLN A 69 -24.67 -9.11 -19.48
CA GLN A 69 -25.36 -10.39 -19.74
C GLN A 69 -24.46 -11.61 -19.49
N ASP A 70 -23.15 -11.42 -19.41
CA ASP A 70 -22.20 -12.50 -19.16
C ASP A 70 -21.28 -12.20 -17.98
N ALA A 71 -20.76 -13.25 -17.36
CA ALA A 71 -19.98 -13.15 -16.13
C ALA A 71 -18.63 -12.46 -16.33
N GLU A 72 -18.00 -12.56 -17.51
CA GLU A 72 -16.72 -11.89 -17.75
C GLU A 72 -16.92 -10.38 -17.92
N ALA A 73 -18.01 -9.97 -18.60
CA ALA A 73 -18.41 -8.57 -18.68
C ALA A 73 -18.76 -8.00 -17.30
N LEU A 74 -19.43 -8.79 -16.42
CA LEU A 74 -19.72 -8.39 -15.04
C LEU A 74 -18.43 -8.20 -14.23
N LYS A 75 -17.48 -9.09 -14.38
CA LYS A 75 -16.16 -8.98 -13.74
C LYS A 75 -15.37 -7.75 -14.19
N GLN A 76 -15.42 -7.45 -15.48
CA GLN A 76 -14.80 -6.22 -16.00
C GLN A 76 -15.53 -4.98 -15.49
N ALA A 77 -16.86 -4.99 -15.49
CA ALA A 77 -17.67 -3.92 -14.94
C ALA A 77 -17.38 -3.65 -13.45
N LEU A 78 -17.17 -4.72 -12.64
CA LEU A 78 -16.78 -4.59 -11.24
C LEU A 78 -15.39 -3.92 -11.11
N LYS A 79 -14.41 -4.33 -11.92
CA LYS A 79 -13.08 -3.71 -11.90
C LYS A 79 -13.14 -2.22 -12.24
N ASP A 80 -13.93 -1.87 -13.24
CA ASP A 80 -14.11 -0.50 -13.69
C ASP A 80 -14.81 0.34 -12.60
N ALA A 81 -15.86 -0.19 -11.98
CA ALA A 81 -16.56 0.48 -10.88
C ALA A 81 -15.66 0.70 -9.65
N ILE A 82 -14.83 -0.30 -9.30
CA ILE A 82 -13.83 -0.14 -8.22
C ILE A 82 -12.80 0.95 -8.60
N ALA A 83 -12.31 0.96 -9.83
CA ALA A 83 -11.38 1.97 -10.30
C ALA A 83 -11.99 3.38 -10.27
N GLU A 84 -13.25 3.53 -10.71
CA GLU A 84 -14.01 4.78 -10.65
C GLU A 84 -14.19 5.26 -9.19
N LEU A 85 -14.54 4.35 -8.28
CA LEU A 85 -14.69 4.65 -6.85
C LEU A 85 -13.39 5.13 -6.22
N LEU A 86 -12.25 4.57 -6.62
CA LEU A 86 -10.93 4.91 -6.09
C LEU A 86 -10.25 6.09 -6.78
N ALA A 87 -10.64 6.43 -8.01
CA ALA A 87 -10.02 7.49 -8.81
C ALA A 87 -9.94 8.86 -8.09
N PRO A 88 -10.97 9.34 -7.35
CA PRO A 88 -10.87 10.60 -6.61
C PRO A 88 -9.84 10.59 -5.48
N LEU A 89 -9.41 9.40 -5.04
CA LEU A 89 -8.42 9.21 -3.97
C LEU A 89 -6.99 9.12 -4.50
N GLU A 90 -6.81 8.98 -5.81
CA GLU A 90 -5.51 8.95 -6.45
C GLU A 90 -4.84 10.34 -6.36
N ARG A 91 -3.85 10.43 -5.47
CA ARG A 91 -3.08 11.66 -5.26
C ARG A 91 -1.60 11.35 -5.21
N SER A 92 -0.80 12.22 -5.81
CA SER A 92 0.65 12.15 -5.66
C SER A 92 1.07 12.66 -4.27
N LEU A 93 2.12 12.05 -3.70
CA LEU A 93 2.73 12.52 -2.47
C LEU A 93 3.48 13.84 -2.74
N ASP A 94 2.90 14.99 -2.36
CA ASP A 94 3.58 16.29 -2.48
C ASP A 94 4.44 16.57 -1.25
N VAL A 95 5.70 16.19 -1.32
CA VAL A 95 6.70 16.45 -0.28
C VAL A 95 7.21 17.88 -0.25
N ARG A 96 6.68 18.78 -1.07
CA ARG A 96 7.06 20.21 -1.09
C ARG A 96 6.18 21.06 -0.19
N ALA A 97 5.11 20.49 0.33
CA ALA A 97 4.12 21.21 1.15
C ALA A 97 4.69 21.72 2.48
N ALA A 98 5.83 21.18 2.94
CA ALA A 98 6.51 21.62 4.17
C ALA A 98 8.03 21.49 4.06
N LYS A 99 8.77 22.23 4.90
CA LYS A 99 10.24 22.20 5.01
C LYS A 99 10.66 22.20 6.49
N PRO A 100 11.07 21.08 7.06
CA PRO A 100 11.11 19.75 6.46
C PRO A 100 9.71 19.14 6.26
N PHE A 101 9.58 18.27 5.25
CA PHE A 101 8.42 17.40 5.12
C PHE A 101 8.69 16.13 5.93
N VAL A 102 7.89 15.89 6.96
CA VAL A 102 8.07 14.75 7.86
C VAL A 102 7.11 13.62 7.50
N ILE A 103 7.65 12.43 7.28
CA ILE A 103 6.87 11.21 7.01
C ILE A 103 7.08 10.23 8.18
N MET A 104 6.03 9.97 8.93
CA MET A 104 6.05 8.96 9.99
C MET A 104 5.49 7.63 9.46
N ILE A 105 6.29 6.56 9.57
CA ILE A 105 5.87 5.21 9.18
C ILE A 105 5.51 4.42 10.44
N ALA A 106 4.23 4.10 10.57
CA ALA A 106 3.69 3.32 11.67
C ALA A 106 3.20 1.93 11.21
N GLY A 107 3.09 0.98 12.14
CA GLY A 107 2.57 -0.36 11.86
C GLY A 107 3.05 -1.40 12.88
N VAL A 108 2.43 -2.58 12.89
CA VAL A 108 2.79 -3.70 13.76
C VAL A 108 4.14 -4.31 13.40
N ASN A 109 4.71 -5.13 14.29
CA ASN A 109 5.96 -5.82 14.02
C ASN A 109 5.81 -6.77 12.81
N GLY A 110 6.84 -6.80 11.94
CA GLY A 110 6.79 -7.61 10.72
C GLY A 110 6.02 -7.01 9.54
N SER A 111 5.33 -5.86 9.71
CA SER A 111 4.56 -5.21 8.62
C SER A 111 5.42 -4.60 7.49
N GLY A 112 6.75 -4.67 7.59
CA GLY A 112 7.65 -4.17 6.56
C GLY A 112 8.00 -2.68 6.66
N LYS A 113 7.77 -2.02 7.81
CA LYS A 113 8.08 -0.59 8.02
C LYS A 113 9.49 -0.21 7.57
N THR A 114 10.51 -0.85 8.12
CA THR A 114 11.92 -0.53 7.84
C THR A 114 12.26 -0.74 6.37
N THR A 115 11.74 -1.79 5.75
CA THR A 115 11.91 -2.04 4.31
C THR A 115 11.24 -0.96 3.47
N SER A 116 10.04 -0.52 3.87
CA SER A 116 9.30 0.55 3.18
C SER A 116 10.03 1.89 3.32
N ILE A 117 10.57 2.21 4.48
CA ILE A 117 11.40 3.41 4.71
C ILE A 117 12.60 3.40 3.76
N GLY A 118 13.35 2.29 3.68
CA GLY A 118 14.51 2.19 2.79
C GLY A 118 14.16 2.38 1.31
N LYS A 119 13.05 1.82 0.86
CA LYS A 119 12.56 1.97 -0.52
C LYS A 119 12.06 3.38 -0.81
N LEU A 120 11.31 3.96 0.12
CA LEU A 120 10.80 5.33 0.01
C LEU A 120 11.93 6.34 -0.01
N ALA A 121 12.94 6.19 0.85
CA ALA A 121 14.12 7.03 0.86
C ALA A 121 14.84 7.01 -0.48
N LYS A 122 15.04 5.82 -1.06
CA LYS A 122 15.65 5.68 -2.39
C LYS A 122 14.81 6.33 -3.48
N TRP A 123 13.50 6.15 -3.44
CA TRP A 123 12.59 6.76 -4.41
C TRP A 123 12.63 8.30 -4.32
N LEU A 124 12.59 8.87 -3.11
CA LEU A 124 12.69 10.32 -2.90
C LEU A 124 14.02 10.89 -3.42
N GLN A 125 15.14 10.18 -3.23
CA GLN A 125 16.43 10.57 -3.81
C GLN A 125 16.38 10.60 -5.34
N THR A 126 15.73 9.62 -5.98
CA THR A 126 15.59 9.65 -7.45
C THR A 126 14.75 10.84 -7.95
N GLN A 127 13.94 11.44 -7.07
CA GLN A 127 13.20 12.67 -7.33
C GLN A 127 14.01 13.95 -6.96
N GLY A 128 15.31 13.79 -6.69
CA GLY A 128 16.18 14.91 -6.31
C GLY A 128 15.90 15.51 -4.92
N ARG A 129 15.33 14.69 -3.99
CA ARG A 129 15.05 15.14 -2.63
C ARG A 129 16.17 14.74 -1.68
N ASN A 130 16.54 15.66 -0.80
CA ASN A 130 17.43 15.40 0.31
C ASN A 130 16.65 14.70 1.41
N VAL A 131 17.13 13.53 1.84
CA VAL A 131 16.44 12.65 2.79
C VAL A 131 17.33 12.41 4.01
N VAL A 132 16.73 12.46 5.18
CA VAL A 132 17.33 12.04 6.46
C VAL A 132 16.40 11.01 7.09
N LEU A 133 16.96 9.96 7.65
CA LEU A 133 16.20 8.93 8.38
C LEU A 133 16.37 9.14 9.88
N ALA A 134 15.27 9.07 10.63
CA ALA A 134 15.26 9.08 12.09
C ALA A 134 14.91 7.68 12.62
N ALA A 135 15.81 7.06 13.39
CA ALA A 135 15.61 5.75 13.99
C ALA A 135 14.80 5.87 15.31
N GLY A 136 13.53 6.23 15.21
CA GLY A 136 12.64 6.43 16.36
C GLY A 136 12.22 5.15 17.10
N ASP A 137 12.55 3.95 16.60
CA ASP A 137 12.38 2.68 17.32
C ASP A 137 13.57 2.46 18.24
N THR A 138 13.62 3.20 19.35
CA THR A 138 14.73 3.18 20.30
C THR A 138 14.75 1.93 21.19
N PHE A 139 13.63 1.21 21.29
CA PHE A 139 13.47 0.03 22.13
C PHE A 139 14.04 -1.25 21.51
N ARG A 140 14.26 -1.27 20.19
CA ARG A 140 14.71 -2.45 19.46
C ARG A 140 16.02 -2.20 18.73
N ALA A 141 17.14 -2.67 19.32
CA ALA A 141 18.48 -2.51 18.73
C ALA A 141 18.54 -3.01 17.28
N ALA A 142 18.01 -4.21 17.00
CA ALA A 142 18.01 -4.79 15.67
C ALA A 142 17.22 -3.95 14.63
N ALA A 143 16.13 -3.27 15.02
CA ALA A 143 15.40 -2.40 14.12
C ALA A 143 16.19 -1.14 13.74
N ARG A 144 16.91 -0.58 14.72
CA ARG A 144 17.83 0.54 14.52
C ARG A 144 18.98 0.16 13.59
N GLU A 145 19.65 -0.96 13.86
CA GLU A 145 20.74 -1.48 13.02
C GLU A 145 20.27 -1.73 11.58
N GLN A 146 19.10 -2.31 11.41
CA GLN A 146 18.50 -2.52 10.09
C GLN A 146 18.26 -1.20 9.36
N LEU A 147 17.80 -0.15 10.05
CA LEU A 147 17.59 1.15 9.42
C LEU A 147 18.92 1.81 9.03
N VAL A 148 19.96 1.69 9.89
CA VAL A 148 21.32 2.15 9.60
C VAL A 148 21.86 1.45 8.34
N ALA A 149 21.68 0.12 8.23
CA ALA A 149 22.08 -0.62 7.05
C ALA A 149 21.34 -0.14 5.77
N TRP A 150 20.07 0.19 5.86
CA TRP A 150 19.33 0.81 4.75
C TRP A 150 19.87 2.20 4.39
N GLY A 151 20.19 3.02 5.39
CA GLY A 151 20.82 4.33 5.19
C GLY A 151 22.14 4.21 4.45
N ALA A 152 23.03 3.34 4.91
CA ALA A 152 24.32 3.08 4.27
C ALA A 152 24.16 2.59 2.83
N ARG A 153 23.23 1.65 2.58
CA ARG A 153 22.95 1.13 1.24
C ARG A 153 22.47 2.18 0.25
N ASN A 154 21.70 3.15 0.73
CA ASN A 154 21.11 4.20 -0.09
C ASN A 154 21.93 5.51 -0.09
N ALA A 155 23.04 5.57 0.66
CA ALA A 155 23.79 6.80 0.95
C ALA A 155 22.89 7.91 1.54
N VAL A 156 22.05 7.53 2.52
CA VAL A 156 21.14 8.44 3.25
C VAL A 156 21.61 8.54 4.70
N PRO A 157 21.78 9.75 5.25
CA PRO A 157 22.09 9.95 6.66
C PRO A 157 21.02 9.34 7.57
N VAL A 158 21.44 8.66 8.63
CA VAL A 158 20.55 8.09 9.65
C VAL A 158 20.91 8.69 11.01
N ILE A 159 19.94 9.36 11.62
CA ILE A 159 20.05 9.83 13.00
C ILE A 159 19.54 8.71 13.91
N ALA A 160 20.42 8.21 14.76
CA ALA A 160 20.14 7.13 15.69
C ALA A 160 20.86 7.36 17.00
N GLN A 161 20.21 7.07 18.12
CA GLN A 161 20.82 7.07 19.44
C GLN A 161 20.90 5.62 19.97
N ALA A 162 21.95 5.33 20.74
CA ALA A 162 22.16 4.00 21.31
C ALA A 162 21.08 3.63 22.33
N SER A 163 20.63 4.61 23.09
CA SER A 163 19.50 4.57 24.03
C SER A 163 18.91 5.97 24.09
N GLY A 164 17.63 6.10 24.31
CA GLY A 164 17.03 7.42 24.46
C GLY A 164 15.53 7.46 24.16
N ASP A 165 14.97 8.64 24.35
CA ASP A 165 13.60 8.93 24.00
C ASP A 165 13.45 9.02 22.48
N PRO A 166 12.45 8.35 21.88
CA PRO A 166 12.12 8.51 20.46
C PRO A 166 11.97 9.96 20.01
N GLY A 167 11.44 10.82 20.88
CA GLY A 167 11.29 12.26 20.63
C GLY A 167 12.62 12.97 20.45
N ALA A 168 13.65 12.63 21.25
CA ALA A 168 14.99 13.19 21.12
C ALA A 168 15.63 12.84 19.77
N VAL A 169 15.48 11.59 19.31
CA VAL A 169 15.97 11.18 17.98
C VAL A 169 15.30 11.96 16.85
N VAL A 170 14.00 12.20 16.95
CA VAL A 170 13.26 13.00 15.96
C VAL A 170 13.70 14.47 16.01
N PHE A 171 13.88 15.02 17.20
CA PHE A 171 14.37 16.39 17.38
C PHE A 171 15.75 16.58 16.75
N ASP A 172 16.68 15.68 17.02
CA ASP A 172 18.03 15.69 16.42
C ASP A 172 17.96 15.58 14.89
N ALA A 173 17.08 14.72 14.37
CA ALA A 173 16.88 14.57 12.92
C ALA A 173 16.31 15.83 12.26
N LEU A 174 15.46 16.57 12.96
CA LEU A 174 14.92 17.85 12.46
C LEU A 174 15.98 18.94 12.44
N GLY A 175 16.92 18.94 13.40
CA GLY A 175 18.06 19.86 13.48
C GLY A 175 19.28 19.47 12.65
N ALA A 176 19.33 18.24 12.13
CA ALA A 176 20.49 17.73 11.40
C ALA A 176 20.77 18.52 10.12
N PRO A 177 22.05 18.76 9.77
CA PRO A 177 22.42 19.31 8.48
C PRO A 177 21.87 18.45 7.36
N ARG A 178 21.23 19.07 6.39
CA ARG A 178 20.69 18.39 5.22
C ARG A 178 21.71 18.49 4.09
N PRO A 179 22.07 17.33 3.48
CA PRO A 179 23.01 17.32 2.37
C PRO A 179 22.48 18.06 1.15
#